data_991513100fa8c82ac7ba3b00e2b7cbaf
#
_entry.id   991513100fa8c82ac7ba3b00e2b7cbaf
#
_cell.length_a   1.000
_cell.length_b   1.000
_cell.length_c   1.000
_cell.angle_alpha   90.00
_cell.angle_beta   90.00
_cell.angle_gamma   90.00
#
_symmetry.space_group_name_H-M   'P 1'
#
loop_
_entity.id
_entity.type
_entity.pdbx_description
1 polymer ?
#
loop_
_entity_poly.entity_id
_entity_poly.type
_entity_poly.pdbx_seq_one_letter_code
_entity_poly.pdbx_strand_id
1 'polypeptide(L)'
;MRIEKIRLDEIKKAYGDIKALEDISLSLYKGELLCVAGLSGSGKSVLADIISGRTSMSGGRMYVDSRPAAFASIRQAQTAGIFCVRYKTSVINDISVEENLCLLQKQGCLAFPARQGTIRMRETLKALGVECRLQAPVGSLSLMERHTIEICRACCAGMKVLVLDGIARDYTLKEIQYMKELVARLKERGVSIVWIDTRPEIMLDAADRLAILRKGSLAAVLFREEFDRQVIDRIIIGGNRKSGREITRSQAERSGRTELLAVREVRARELRDVSFHVCPGEVVGFIHPEETYCREIVRLLSGELKVESGSAWLAGRQVERSGGRKNMVRYGFGYIEDYKKSLFPKLDVAENLTIAGLEYFAPGVGVREKLEQAVACDYLALLDIREEDLKRPIETLSHRCQLNVALYKWIIARARLIVMDNLFSGTDILMRNSVREFLEFAKSRGIGVVYCSPNESELASVCDRLYELAEGKVSSR
;
A
#
# COMPACT_ATOMS: atom_id res chain seq x y z
N MET A 1 -29.72 15.51 -18.17
CA MET A 1 -29.64 15.94 -16.75
C MET A 1 -29.02 14.80 -15.94
N ARG A 2 -27.91 15.03 -15.20
CA ARG A 2 -27.28 14.00 -14.37
C ARG A 2 -28.16 13.77 -13.14
N ILE A 3 -28.52 12.52 -12.83
CA ILE A 3 -29.32 12.15 -11.66
C ILE A 3 -28.39 11.95 -10.47
N GLU A 4 -28.59 12.73 -9.42
CA GLU A 4 -27.83 12.55 -8.18
C GLU A 4 -28.19 11.23 -7.49
N LYS A 5 -27.17 10.46 -7.13
CA LYS A 5 -27.30 9.22 -6.39
C LYS A 5 -26.98 9.39 -4.91
N ILE A 6 -25.87 10.09 -4.63
CA ILE A 6 -25.51 10.54 -3.28
C ILE A 6 -25.17 12.03 -3.37
N ARG A 7 -25.64 12.82 -2.41
CA ARG A 7 -25.17 14.19 -2.17
C ARG A 7 -24.73 14.33 -0.72
N LEU A 8 -23.54 14.85 -0.55
CA LEU A 8 -22.95 15.23 0.72
C LEU A 8 -22.95 16.75 0.79
N ASP A 9 -23.53 17.32 1.84
CA ASP A 9 -23.64 18.75 2.08
C ASP A 9 -22.91 19.08 3.39
N GLU A 10 -21.79 19.79 3.30
CA GLU A 10 -21.01 20.29 4.42
C GLU A 10 -20.70 19.21 5.48
N ILE A 11 -20.34 18.01 5.03
CA ILE A 11 -20.05 16.88 5.91
C ILE A 11 -18.84 17.17 6.78
N LYS A 12 -19.03 17.02 8.09
CA LYS A 12 -18.00 17.16 9.14
C LYS A 12 -17.83 15.85 9.90
N LYS A 13 -16.58 15.56 10.27
CA LYS A 13 -16.26 14.47 11.19
C LYS A 13 -15.10 14.84 12.08
N ALA A 14 -15.30 14.72 13.39
CA ALA A 14 -14.26 14.90 14.39
C ALA A 14 -14.14 13.65 15.28
N TYR A 15 -12.95 13.36 15.76
CA TYR A 15 -12.62 12.37 16.78
C TYR A 15 -11.85 13.08 17.90
N GLY A 16 -12.54 13.45 18.98
CA GLY A 16 -12.01 14.39 19.98
C GLY A 16 -11.64 15.70 19.31
N ASP A 17 -10.42 16.16 19.51
CA ASP A 17 -9.90 17.42 18.93
C ASP A 17 -9.45 17.30 17.47
N ILE A 18 -9.39 16.07 16.92
CA ILE A 18 -8.92 15.85 15.55
C ILE A 18 -10.10 15.99 14.59
N LYS A 19 -10.07 17.00 13.74
CA LYS A 19 -11.01 17.19 12.64
C LYS A 19 -10.57 16.35 11.44
N ALA A 20 -11.26 15.23 11.22
CA ALA A 20 -10.96 14.31 10.13
C ALA A 20 -11.57 14.75 8.81
N LEU A 21 -12.75 15.39 8.84
CA LEU A 21 -13.41 16.02 7.68
C LEU A 21 -13.97 17.38 8.09
N GLU A 22 -13.79 18.37 7.20
CA GLU A 22 -14.28 19.74 7.33
C GLU A 22 -15.02 20.15 6.04
N ASP A 23 -16.33 20.38 6.17
CA ASP A 23 -17.20 20.95 5.13
C ASP A 23 -17.13 20.28 3.75
N ILE A 24 -17.16 18.93 3.72
CA ILE A 24 -17.14 18.19 2.46
C ILE A 24 -18.49 18.27 1.76
N SER A 25 -18.53 18.97 0.62
CA SER A 25 -19.70 19.01 -0.27
C SER A 25 -19.35 18.34 -1.59
N LEU A 26 -19.98 17.18 -1.87
CA LEU A 26 -19.65 16.32 -3.01
C LEU A 26 -20.86 15.50 -3.44
N SER A 27 -21.12 15.42 -4.74
CA SER A 27 -22.19 14.58 -5.30
C SER A 27 -21.62 13.42 -6.10
N LEU A 28 -22.27 12.26 -6.02
CA LEU A 28 -22.09 11.10 -6.88
C LEU A 28 -23.33 10.96 -7.77
N TYR A 29 -23.13 10.81 -9.08
CA TYR A 29 -24.23 10.67 -10.03
C TYR A 29 -24.48 9.20 -10.40
N LYS A 30 -25.68 8.91 -10.92
CA LYS A 30 -26.06 7.55 -11.32
C LYS A 30 -25.14 7.03 -12.45
N GLY A 31 -24.57 5.84 -12.25
CA GLY A 31 -23.67 5.21 -13.23
C GLY A 31 -22.31 5.91 -13.38
N GLU A 32 -21.96 6.81 -12.46
CA GLU A 32 -20.67 7.51 -12.45
C GLU A 32 -19.60 6.70 -11.73
N LEU A 33 -18.36 6.78 -12.21
CA LEU A 33 -17.15 6.46 -11.46
C LEU A 33 -16.52 7.75 -10.96
N LEU A 34 -16.74 8.07 -9.70
CA LEU A 34 -16.08 9.15 -8.97
C LEU A 34 -14.83 8.59 -8.27
N CYS A 35 -13.67 9.03 -8.69
CA CYS A 35 -12.42 8.72 -8.00
C CYS A 35 -12.15 9.75 -6.90
N VAL A 36 -11.63 9.28 -5.77
CA VAL A 36 -11.26 10.14 -4.63
C VAL A 36 -9.80 9.91 -4.30
N ALA A 37 -8.97 10.94 -4.51
CA ALA A 37 -7.54 10.91 -4.25
C ALA A 37 -7.13 11.90 -3.15
N GLY A 38 -5.89 11.77 -2.68
CA GLY A 38 -5.27 12.64 -1.67
C GLY A 38 -4.22 11.89 -0.86
N LEU A 39 -3.45 12.63 -0.08
CA LEU A 39 -2.40 12.06 0.78
C LEU A 39 -2.96 11.11 1.84
N SER A 40 -2.11 10.25 2.38
CA SER A 40 -2.46 9.44 3.54
C SER A 40 -2.89 10.34 4.70
N GLY A 41 -3.98 9.99 5.39
CA GLY A 41 -4.54 10.84 6.45
C GLY A 41 -5.39 12.04 5.97
N SER A 42 -5.68 12.18 4.67
CA SER A 42 -6.52 13.31 4.16
C SER A 42 -8.02 13.18 4.41
N GLY A 43 -8.48 12.10 5.07
CA GLY A 43 -9.91 11.89 5.39
C GLY A 43 -10.66 10.96 4.42
N LYS A 44 -10.02 10.43 3.38
CA LYS A 44 -10.67 9.57 2.35
C LYS A 44 -11.43 8.37 2.93
N SER A 45 -10.78 7.58 3.79
CA SER A 45 -11.42 6.40 4.39
C SER A 45 -12.52 6.78 5.39
N VAL A 46 -12.40 7.96 6.03
CA VAL A 46 -13.47 8.49 6.88
C VAL A 46 -14.70 8.86 6.05
N LEU A 47 -14.49 9.42 4.83
CA LEU A 47 -15.57 9.68 3.88
C LEU A 47 -16.24 8.36 3.44
N ALA A 48 -15.45 7.32 3.12
CA ALA A 48 -15.99 5.98 2.81
C ALA A 48 -16.81 5.40 3.98
N ASP A 49 -16.32 5.56 5.21
CA ASP A 49 -16.99 5.07 6.42
C ASP A 49 -18.33 5.78 6.67
N ILE A 50 -18.43 7.08 6.40
CA ILE A 50 -19.70 7.84 6.50
C ILE A 50 -20.68 7.35 5.44
N ILE A 51 -20.25 7.27 4.16
CA ILE A 51 -21.12 6.84 3.05
C ILE A 51 -21.64 5.42 3.28
N SER A 52 -20.81 4.53 3.82
CA SER A 52 -21.14 3.13 4.08
C SER A 52 -21.82 2.86 5.43
N GLY A 53 -22.06 3.89 6.25
CA GLY A 53 -22.73 3.76 7.54
C GLY A 53 -21.88 3.08 8.63
N ARG A 54 -20.54 3.03 8.44
CA ARG A 54 -19.61 2.49 9.45
C ARG A 54 -19.35 3.49 10.58
N THR A 55 -19.39 4.78 10.27
CA THR A 55 -19.33 5.88 11.25
C THR A 55 -20.35 6.95 10.91
N SER A 56 -20.86 7.62 11.94
CA SER A 56 -21.74 8.77 11.78
C SER A 56 -20.95 10.04 11.45
N MET A 57 -21.53 10.96 10.71
CA MET A 57 -21.04 12.33 10.57
C MET A 57 -21.23 13.12 11.89
N SER A 58 -20.34 14.08 12.16
CA SER A 58 -20.47 15.01 13.30
C SER A 58 -21.29 16.26 12.95
N GLY A 59 -21.45 16.55 11.65
CA GLY A 59 -22.26 17.66 11.12
C GLY A 59 -22.45 17.52 9.61
N GLY A 60 -23.27 18.39 9.04
CA GLY A 60 -23.66 18.34 7.65
C GLY A 60 -24.88 17.44 7.38
N ARG A 61 -25.16 17.17 6.10
CA ARG A 61 -26.29 16.35 5.65
C ARG A 61 -25.89 15.46 4.49
N MET A 62 -26.37 14.23 4.50
CA MET A 62 -26.24 13.31 3.37
C MET A 62 -27.62 13.01 2.78
N TYR A 63 -27.68 12.90 1.46
CA TYR A 63 -28.89 12.52 0.72
C TYR A 63 -28.58 11.32 -0.18
N VAL A 64 -29.52 10.38 -0.24
CA VAL A 64 -29.48 9.21 -1.14
C VAL A 64 -30.76 9.19 -1.94
N ASP A 65 -30.68 9.16 -3.27
CA ASP A 65 -31.84 9.28 -4.17
C ASP A 65 -32.72 10.50 -3.78
N SER A 66 -32.08 11.65 -3.52
CA SER A 66 -32.72 12.93 -3.11
C SER A 66 -33.44 12.88 -1.75
N ARG A 67 -33.32 11.84 -0.96
CA ARG A 67 -33.91 11.70 0.37
C ARG A 67 -32.84 11.85 1.45
N PRO A 68 -33.10 12.59 2.54
CA PRO A 68 -32.17 12.66 3.66
C PRO A 68 -31.81 11.26 4.17
N ALA A 69 -30.52 11.02 4.41
CA ALA A 69 -30.01 9.74 4.89
C ALA A 69 -28.98 9.97 6.01
N ALA A 70 -29.12 9.22 7.09
CA ALA A 70 -28.14 9.16 8.16
C ALA A 70 -28.07 7.71 8.62
N PHE A 71 -27.01 7.01 8.23
CA PHE A 71 -26.87 5.59 8.56
C PHE A 71 -26.21 5.42 9.92
N ALA A 72 -26.89 4.70 10.83
CA ALA A 72 -26.34 4.31 12.13
C ALA A 72 -25.58 2.98 12.07
N SER A 73 -25.63 2.27 10.94
CA SER A 73 -24.95 0.99 10.74
C SER A 73 -24.74 0.66 9.27
N ILE A 74 -23.74 -0.21 9.01
CA ILE A 74 -23.48 -0.78 7.67
C ILE A 74 -24.75 -1.44 7.09
N ARG A 75 -25.52 -2.12 7.93
CA ARG A 75 -26.76 -2.81 7.49
C ARG A 75 -27.81 -1.83 6.93
N GLN A 76 -27.93 -0.64 7.51
CA GLN A 76 -28.83 0.39 6.99
C GLN A 76 -28.37 0.90 5.61
N ALA A 77 -27.06 1.16 5.46
CA ALA A 77 -26.49 1.55 4.16
C ALA A 77 -26.70 0.45 3.09
N GLN A 78 -26.46 -0.81 3.45
CA GLN A 78 -26.70 -1.96 2.56
C GLN A 78 -28.18 -2.08 2.18
N THR A 79 -29.11 -1.81 3.09
CA THR A 79 -30.53 -1.78 2.79
C THR A 79 -30.91 -0.69 1.79
N ALA A 80 -30.20 0.45 1.80
CA ALA A 80 -30.30 1.50 0.81
C ALA A 80 -29.60 1.18 -0.53
N GLY A 81 -28.87 0.05 -0.58
CA GLY A 81 -28.12 -0.42 -1.75
C GLY A 81 -26.69 0.10 -1.81
N ILE A 82 -26.11 0.59 -0.72
CA ILE A 82 -24.73 1.07 -0.64
C ILE A 82 -23.84 0.01 -0.02
N PHE A 83 -22.79 -0.40 -0.73
CA PHE A 83 -21.83 -1.41 -0.29
C PHE A 83 -20.42 -0.85 -0.36
N CYS A 84 -19.58 -1.25 0.59
CA CYS A 84 -18.19 -0.84 0.66
C CYS A 84 -17.29 -2.07 0.69
N VAL A 85 -16.35 -2.15 -0.25
CA VAL A 85 -15.27 -3.14 -0.29
C VAL A 85 -13.98 -2.43 0.09
N ARG A 86 -13.24 -3.00 1.01
CA ARG A 86 -12.00 -2.43 1.56
C ARG A 86 -10.83 -3.37 1.32
N TYR A 87 -9.62 -2.83 1.47
CA TYR A 87 -8.38 -3.62 1.39
C TYR A 87 -8.47 -4.94 2.18
N LYS A 88 -8.92 -4.89 3.44
CA LYS A 88 -9.21 -6.10 4.22
C LYS A 88 -10.62 -6.59 3.87
N THR A 89 -10.69 -7.70 3.18
CA THR A 89 -11.96 -8.30 2.72
C THR A 89 -12.86 -8.75 3.87
N SER A 90 -14.16 -8.77 3.61
CA SER A 90 -15.20 -9.27 4.54
C SER A 90 -15.73 -10.66 4.15
N VAL A 91 -15.06 -11.36 3.26
CA VAL A 91 -15.40 -12.75 2.91
C VAL A 91 -14.98 -13.72 4.01
N ILE A 92 -15.68 -14.83 4.12
CA ILE A 92 -15.37 -15.90 5.07
C ILE A 92 -14.49 -16.91 4.34
N ASN A 93 -13.25 -17.09 4.81
CA ASN A 93 -12.24 -17.90 4.12
C ASN A 93 -12.56 -19.40 4.11
N ASP A 94 -13.20 -19.89 5.16
CA ASP A 94 -13.39 -21.33 5.39
C ASP A 94 -14.60 -21.92 4.68
N ILE A 95 -15.43 -21.09 4.05
CA ILE A 95 -16.59 -21.52 3.29
C ILE A 95 -16.36 -21.32 1.79
N SER A 96 -17.18 -21.97 0.97
CA SER A 96 -17.09 -21.92 -0.49
C SER A 96 -17.44 -20.54 -1.06
N VAL A 97 -17.04 -20.31 -2.33
CA VAL A 97 -17.44 -19.12 -3.09
C VAL A 97 -18.96 -19.02 -3.17
N GLU A 98 -19.66 -20.12 -3.44
CA GLU A 98 -21.13 -20.17 -3.53
C GLU A 98 -21.79 -19.72 -2.23
N GLU A 99 -21.34 -20.23 -1.09
CA GLU A 99 -21.86 -19.85 0.22
C GLU A 99 -21.60 -18.37 0.52
N ASN A 100 -20.39 -17.87 0.23
CA ASN A 100 -20.08 -16.45 0.40
C ASN A 100 -20.99 -15.53 -0.43
N LEU A 101 -21.31 -15.89 -1.68
CA LEU A 101 -22.18 -15.11 -2.56
C LEU A 101 -23.64 -15.07 -2.06
N CYS A 102 -24.05 -16.04 -1.27
CA CYS A 102 -25.42 -16.14 -0.73
C CYS A 102 -25.61 -15.37 0.59
N LEU A 103 -24.54 -15.03 1.33
CA LEU A 103 -24.62 -14.48 2.70
C LEU A 103 -25.46 -13.21 2.86
N LEU A 104 -25.57 -12.36 1.84
CA LEU A 104 -26.27 -11.07 1.91
C LEU A 104 -27.63 -11.09 1.19
N GLN A 105 -28.07 -12.22 0.66
CA GLN A 105 -29.34 -12.27 -0.03
C GLN A 105 -30.50 -12.13 0.98
N LYS A 106 -31.42 -11.18 0.68
CA LYS A 106 -32.60 -10.93 1.51
C LYS A 106 -33.58 -12.08 1.39
N GLN A 107 -33.42 -13.11 2.18
CA GLN A 107 -34.54 -13.96 2.62
C GLN A 107 -34.11 -14.61 3.92
N GLY A 108 -34.80 -14.24 4.99
CA GLY A 108 -34.57 -14.76 6.32
C GLY A 108 -34.80 -16.26 6.33
N CYS A 109 -33.69 -16.97 6.30
CA CYS A 109 -33.57 -18.33 6.82
C CYS A 109 -32.12 -18.78 6.73
N LEU A 110 -31.67 -19.39 7.77
CA LEU A 110 -30.49 -20.25 7.88
C LEU A 110 -30.56 -21.50 6.96
N ALA A 111 -31.37 -21.50 5.92
CA ALA A 111 -31.53 -22.57 4.95
C ALA A 111 -30.84 -22.20 3.63
N PHE A 112 -30.02 -23.09 3.14
CA PHE A 112 -29.31 -23.09 1.88
C PHE A 112 -30.04 -22.43 0.70
N PRO A 113 -29.32 -21.92 -0.30
CA PRO A 113 -29.87 -21.04 -1.36
C PRO A 113 -31.06 -21.70 -2.03
N ALA A 114 -32.22 -21.04 -1.90
CA ALA A 114 -33.38 -21.42 -2.71
C ALA A 114 -32.98 -21.33 -4.19
N ARG A 115 -33.49 -22.24 -5.02
CA ARG A 115 -33.20 -22.38 -6.47
C ARG A 115 -33.09 -21.04 -7.24
N GLN A 116 -33.86 -20.03 -6.84
CA GLN A 116 -33.80 -18.67 -7.37
C GLN A 116 -32.52 -17.88 -7.00
N GLY A 117 -31.96 -18.09 -5.80
CA GLY A 117 -30.71 -17.45 -5.39
C GLY A 117 -29.51 -17.93 -6.21
N THR A 118 -29.45 -19.22 -6.51
CA THR A 118 -28.39 -19.82 -7.33
C THR A 118 -28.48 -19.34 -8.79
N ILE A 119 -29.68 -19.18 -9.34
CA ILE A 119 -29.88 -18.66 -10.71
C ILE A 119 -29.36 -17.21 -10.77
N ARG A 120 -29.82 -16.34 -9.87
CA ARG A 120 -29.40 -14.93 -9.82
C ARG A 120 -27.90 -14.77 -9.64
N MET A 121 -27.27 -15.62 -8.84
CA MET A 121 -25.82 -15.65 -8.65
C MET A 121 -25.10 -15.96 -9.96
N ARG A 122 -25.50 -17.04 -10.67
CA ARG A 122 -24.90 -17.44 -11.95
C ARG A 122 -25.07 -16.37 -13.03
N GLU A 123 -26.26 -15.76 -13.09
CA GLU A 123 -26.53 -14.63 -13.99
C GLU A 123 -25.63 -13.43 -13.69
N THR A 124 -25.42 -13.12 -12.40
CA THR A 124 -24.55 -12.02 -11.97
C THR A 124 -23.10 -12.28 -12.36
N LEU A 125 -22.57 -13.48 -12.08
CA LEU A 125 -21.19 -13.85 -12.44
C LEU A 125 -20.99 -13.78 -13.96
N LYS A 126 -21.92 -14.37 -14.73
CA LYS A 126 -21.87 -14.34 -16.20
C LYS A 126 -21.92 -12.91 -16.73
N ALA A 127 -22.83 -12.07 -16.21
CA ALA A 127 -22.99 -10.70 -16.66
C ALA A 127 -21.81 -9.78 -16.28
N LEU A 128 -21.05 -10.13 -15.25
CA LEU A 128 -19.81 -9.45 -14.86
C LEU A 128 -18.56 -10.08 -15.49
N GLY A 129 -18.72 -11.19 -16.24
CA GLY A 129 -17.61 -11.93 -16.84
C GLY A 129 -16.64 -12.48 -15.81
N VAL A 130 -17.16 -12.90 -14.65
CA VAL A 130 -16.36 -13.47 -13.56
C VAL A 130 -16.44 -15.00 -13.65
N GLU A 131 -15.30 -15.61 -13.92
CA GLU A 131 -15.12 -17.07 -13.90
C GLU A 131 -14.55 -17.47 -12.54
N CYS A 132 -15.24 -18.34 -11.82
CA CYS A 132 -14.77 -18.86 -10.55
C CYS A 132 -15.28 -20.27 -10.28
N ARG A 133 -14.52 -21.03 -9.48
CA ARG A 133 -14.92 -22.35 -8.99
C ARG A 133 -15.82 -22.19 -7.78
N LEU A 134 -17.14 -22.36 -7.96
CA LEU A 134 -18.14 -22.12 -6.91
C LEU A 134 -17.92 -22.93 -5.62
N GLN A 135 -17.37 -24.13 -5.73
CA GLN A 135 -17.12 -25.03 -4.61
C GLN A 135 -15.75 -24.84 -3.96
N ALA A 136 -14.88 -23.98 -4.53
CA ALA A 136 -13.58 -23.72 -3.94
C ALA A 136 -13.72 -22.90 -2.63
N PRO A 137 -12.92 -23.20 -1.60
CA PRO A 137 -12.87 -22.38 -0.39
C PRO A 137 -12.27 -21.01 -0.73
N VAL A 138 -12.90 -19.95 -0.25
CA VAL A 138 -12.46 -18.56 -0.56
C VAL A 138 -11.05 -18.27 -0.04
N GLY A 139 -10.61 -18.97 1.00
CA GLY A 139 -9.25 -18.90 1.53
C GLY A 139 -8.14 -19.27 0.53
N SER A 140 -8.44 -20.06 -0.51
CA SER A 140 -7.49 -20.43 -1.58
C SER A 140 -7.35 -19.39 -2.68
N LEU A 141 -8.19 -18.36 -2.69
CA LEU A 141 -8.22 -17.32 -3.70
C LEU A 141 -7.20 -16.19 -3.40
N SER A 142 -6.69 -15.55 -4.45
CA SER A 142 -5.88 -14.33 -4.34
C SER A 142 -6.68 -13.18 -3.71
N LEU A 143 -5.99 -12.13 -3.28
CA LEU A 143 -6.64 -10.95 -2.70
C LEU A 143 -7.62 -10.29 -3.69
N MET A 144 -7.23 -10.15 -4.95
CA MET A 144 -8.06 -9.57 -6.02
C MET A 144 -9.31 -10.43 -6.26
N GLU A 145 -9.17 -11.75 -6.32
CA GLU A 145 -10.31 -12.67 -6.48
C GLU A 145 -11.29 -12.57 -5.30
N ARG A 146 -10.79 -12.48 -4.06
CA ARG A 146 -11.64 -12.27 -2.87
C ARG A 146 -12.42 -10.96 -2.95
N HIS A 147 -11.78 -9.84 -3.37
CA HIS A 147 -12.48 -8.58 -3.60
C HIS A 147 -13.53 -8.72 -4.71
N THR A 148 -13.23 -9.45 -5.77
CA THR A 148 -14.19 -9.73 -6.86
C THR A 148 -15.41 -10.50 -6.33
N ILE A 149 -15.21 -11.52 -5.50
CA ILE A 149 -16.31 -12.27 -4.86
C ILE A 149 -17.13 -11.36 -3.95
N GLU A 150 -16.50 -10.47 -3.19
CA GLU A 150 -17.19 -9.51 -2.33
C GLU A 150 -18.05 -8.53 -3.14
N ILE A 151 -17.56 -8.04 -4.28
CA ILE A 151 -18.32 -7.21 -5.22
C ILE A 151 -19.50 -7.99 -5.82
N CYS A 152 -19.28 -9.23 -6.27
CA CYS A 152 -20.36 -10.09 -6.79
C CYS A 152 -21.44 -10.36 -5.74
N ARG A 153 -21.04 -10.60 -4.47
CA ARG A 153 -21.97 -10.75 -3.35
C ARG A 153 -22.84 -9.51 -3.16
N ALA A 154 -22.24 -8.32 -3.22
CA ALA A 154 -22.96 -7.06 -3.15
C ALA A 154 -23.95 -6.89 -4.32
N CYS A 155 -23.57 -7.28 -5.56
CA CYS A 155 -24.46 -7.28 -6.72
C CYS A 155 -25.66 -8.21 -6.50
N CYS A 156 -25.43 -9.43 -5.99
CA CYS A 156 -26.51 -10.38 -5.67
C CYS A 156 -27.48 -9.81 -4.62
N ALA A 157 -26.99 -8.96 -3.72
CA ALA A 157 -27.80 -8.29 -2.70
C ALA A 157 -28.51 -7.02 -3.19
N GLY A 158 -28.37 -6.65 -4.48
CA GLY A 158 -29.05 -5.48 -5.08
C GLY A 158 -28.28 -4.17 -4.91
N MET A 159 -26.97 -4.20 -5.03
CA MET A 159 -26.10 -3.03 -4.97
C MET A 159 -26.49 -1.97 -6.02
N LYS A 160 -26.52 -0.71 -5.59
CA LYS A 160 -26.74 0.48 -6.41
C LYS A 160 -25.53 1.43 -6.37
N VAL A 161 -24.82 1.42 -5.24
CA VAL A 161 -23.61 2.21 -5.02
C VAL A 161 -22.53 1.29 -4.47
N LEU A 162 -21.34 1.35 -5.06
CA LEU A 162 -20.14 0.64 -4.63
C LEU A 162 -19.09 1.64 -4.19
N VAL A 163 -18.59 1.48 -2.98
CA VAL A 163 -17.41 2.21 -2.48
C VAL A 163 -16.24 1.23 -2.44
N LEU A 164 -15.15 1.56 -3.13
CA LEU A 164 -13.90 0.81 -3.14
C LEU A 164 -12.86 1.62 -2.36
N ASP A 165 -12.45 1.16 -1.17
CA ASP A 165 -11.52 1.91 -0.31
C ASP A 165 -10.17 1.19 -0.21
N GLY A 166 -9.19 1.68 -0.97
CA GLY A 166 -7.80 1.22 -0.94
C GLY A 166 -7.59 -0.23 -1.39
N ILE A 167 -8.49 -0.80 -2.18
CA ILE A 167 -8.45 -2.23 -2.55
C ILE A 167 -7.25 -2.57 -3.43
N ALA A 168 -6.82 -1.63 -4.29
CA ALA A 168 -5.76 -1.86 -5.26
C ALA A 168 -4.34 -1.68 -4.69
N ARG A 169 -4.21 -1.58 -3.37
CA ARG A 169 -2.93 -1.32 -2.68
C ARG A 169 -1.82 -2.25 -3.13
N ASP A 170 -2.09 -3.55 -3.18
CA ASP A 170 -1.12 -4.61 -3.51
C ASP A 170 -1.41 -5.29 -4.86
N TYR A 171 -2.23 -4.66 -5.71
CA TYR A 171 -2.55 -5.20 -7.01
C TYR A 171 -1.40 -4.99 -8.00
N THR A 172 -1.14 -6.02 -8.80
CA THR A 172 -0.33 -5.94 -10.01
C THR A 172 -1.03 -5.10 -11.08
N LEU A 173 -0.31 -4.67 -12.12
CA LEU A 173 -0.91 -3.93 -13.24
C LEU A 173 -2.02 -4.71 -13.94
N LYS A 174 -1.87 -6.03 -14.06
CA LYS A 174 -2.91 -6.92 -14.65
C LYS A 174 -4.18 -6.96 -13.80
N GLU A 175 -4.03 -7.03 -12.48
CA GLU A 175 -5.17 -7.03 -11.55
C GLU A 175 -5.87 -5.66 -11.49
N ILE A 176 -5.12 -4.56 -11.59
CA ILE A 176 -5.68 -3.21 -11.74
C ILE A 176 -6.52 -3.13 -13.02
N GLN A 177 -5.99 -3.62 -14.14
CA GLN A 177 -6.71 -3.62 -15.41
C GLN A 177 -7.99 -4.45 -15.33
N TYR A 178 -7.92 -5.66 -14.76
CA TYR A 178 -9.10 -6.50 -14.52
C TYR A 178 -10.15 -5.79 -13.68
N MET A 179 -9.74 -5.10 -12.60
CA MET A 179 -10.67 -4.37 -11.74
C MET A 179 -11.33 -3.19 -12.47
N LYS A 180 -10.59 -2.48 -13.35
CA LYS A 180 -11.17 -1.42 -14.20
C LYS A 180 -12.24 -1.96 -15.14
N GLU A 181 -12.01 -3.12 -15.74
CA GLU A 181 -12.99 -3.78 -16.62
C GLU A 181 -14.23 -4.21 -15.84
N LEU A 182 -14.06 -4.76 -14.64
CA LEU A 182 -15.17 -5.11 -13.75
C LEU A 182 -15.99 -3.85 -13.36
N VAL A 183 -15.31 -2.75 -13.02
CA VAL A 183 -15.93 -1.45 -12.72
C VAL A 183 -16.69 -0.92 -13.93
N ALA A 184 -16.16 -1.01 -15.15
CA ALA A 184 -16.84 -0.60 -16.38
C ALA A 184 -18.14 -1.37 -16.58
N ARG A 185 -18.13 -2.70 -16.45
CA ARG A 185 -19.34 -3.55 -16.55
C ARG A 185 -20.38 -3.21 -15.47
N LEU A 186 -19.95 -2.83 -14.26
CA LEU A 186 -20.85 -2.37 -13.19
C LEU A 186 -21.50 -1.03 -13.54
N LYS A 187 -20.75 -0.08 -14.12
CA LYS A 187 -21.27 1.22 -14.60
C LYS A 187 -22.34 1.03 -15.69
N GLU A 188 -22.08 0.16 -16.67
CA GLU A 188 -23.06 -0.17 -17.74
C GLU A 188 -24.36 -0.70 -17.16
N ARG A 189 -24.32 -1.36 -16.01
CA ARG A 189 -25.51 -1.82 -15.26
C ARG A 189 -26.12 -0.75 -14.36
N GLY A 190 -25.65 0.48 -14.43
CA GLY A 190 -26.16 1.63 -13.69
C GLY A 190 -25.71 1.70 -12.23
N VAL A 191 -24.69 0.94 -11.82
CA VAL A 191 -24.08 1.06 -10.50
C VAL A 191 -23.22 2.32 -10.47
N SER A 192 -23.39 3.15 -9.42
CA SER A 192 -22.56 4.32 -9.18
C SER A 192 -21.39 3.92 -8.29
N ILE A 193 -20.17 4.39 -8.58
CA ILE A 193 -18.98 3.88 -7.94
C ILE A 193 -18.14 5.03 -7.37
N VAL A 194 -17.71 4.90 -6.12
CA VAL A 194 -16.68 5.74 -5.50
C VAL A 194 -15.42 4.89 -5.34
N TRP A 195 -14.35 5.21 -6.08
CA TRP A 195 -13.08 4.51 -5.95
C TRP A 195 -12.06 5.41 -5.24
N ILE A 196 -11.60 5.00 -4.10
CA ILE A 196 -10.67 5.71 -3.22
C ILE A 196 -9.30 5.06 -3.28
N ASP A 197 -8.27 5.82 -3.66
CA ASP A 197 -6.87 5.37 -3.59
C ASP A 197 -5.95 6.57 -3.31
N THR A 198 -4.72 6.29 -2.89
CA THR A 198 -3.66 7.30 -2.73
C THR A 198 -2.90 7.57 -4.03
N ARG A 199 -3.08 6.72 -5.03
CA ARG A 199 -2.44 6.72 -6.35
C ARG A 199 -3.46 7.07 -7.42
N PRO A 200 -3.69 8.36 -7.71
CA PRO A 200 -4.68 8.76 -8.72
C PRO A 200 -4.42 8.13 -10.10
N GLU A 201 -3.13 7.95 -10.46
CA GLU A 201 -2.71 7.42 -11.75
C GLU A 201 -3.30 6.04 -12.10
N ILE A 202 -3.66 5.23 -11.11
CA ILE A 202 -4.25 3.91 -11.38
C ILE A 202 -5.74 3.98 -11.76
N MET A 203 -6.38 5.12 -11.54
CA MET A 203 -7.83 5.30 -11.70
C MET A 203 -8.23 6.25 -12.82
N LEU A 204 -7.33 7.18 -13.22
CA LEU A 204 -7.68 8.33 -14.07
C LEU A 204 -8.27 7.95 -15.42
N ASP A 205 -7.77 6.90 -16.06
CA ASP A 205 -8.24 6.44 -17.37
C ASP A 205 -9.69 5.90 -17.34
N ALA A 206 -10.12 5.37 -16.19
CA ALA A 206 -11.48 4.87 -16.00
C ALA A 206 -12.43 5.91 -15.39
N ALA A 207 -11.92 6.93 -14.70
CA ALA A 207 -12.69 7.92 -13.95
C ALA A 207 -13.51 8.85 -14.84
N ASP A 208 -14.71 9.22 -14.38
CA ASP A 208 -15.51 10.30 -14.96
C ASP A 208 -15.18 11.63 -14.28
N ARG A 209 -14.93 11.62 -12.97
CA ARG A 209 -14.49 12.75 -12.17
C ARG A 209 -13.50 12.31 -11.10
N LEU A 210 -12.65 13.26 -10.69
CA LEU A 210 -11.68 13.10 -9.61
C LEU A 210 -11.91 14.16 -8.52
N ALA A 211 -12.26 13.72 -7.31
CA ALA A 211 -12.28 14.56 -6.12
C ALA A 211 -10.95 14.43 -5.37
N ILE A 212 -10.33 15.55 -5.02
CA ILE A 212 -9.06 15.58 -4.31
C ILE A 212 -9.29 16.08 -2.89
N LEU A 213 -9.04 15.22 -1.89
CA LEU A 213 -9.10 15.58 -0.48
C LEU A 213 -7.71 15.94 0.04
N ARG A 214 -7.65 17.04 0.80
CA ARG A 214 -6.44 17.51 1.47
C ARG A 214 -6.76 18.03 2.85
N LYS A 215 -6.10 17.45 3.90
CA LYS A 215 -6.26 17.86 5.31
C LYS A 215 -7.74 17.94 5.75
N GLY A 216 -8.54 16.94 5.38
CA GLY A 216 -9.95 16.87 5.75
C GLY A 216 -10.91 17.71 4.91
N SER A 217 -10.43 18.50 3.95
CA SER A 217 -11.25 19.37 3.10
C SER A 217 -11.19 18.95 1.63
N LEU A 218 -12.21 19.31 0.85
CA LEU A 218 -12.25 19.11 -0.59
C LEU A 218 -11.42 20.19 -1.29
N ALA A 219 -10.25 19.81 -1.81
CA ALA A 219 -9.33 20.75 -2.45
C ALA A 219 -9.73 21.07 -3.90
N ALA A 220 -10.25 20.07 -4.64
CA ALA A 220 -10.73 20.23 -6.01
C ALA A 220 -11.65 19.08 -6.42
N VAL A 221 -12.48 19.32 -7.43
CA VAL A 221 -13.19 18.29 -8.19
C VAL A 221 -12.90 18.56 -9.67
N LEU A 222 -12.21 17.62 -10.30
CA LEU A 222 -11.79 17.70 -11.70
C LEU A 222 -12.68 16.80 -12.56
N PHE A 223 -13.04 17.27 -13.75
CA PHE A 223 -13.69 16.48 -14.79
C PHE A 223 -12.63 15.81 -15.66
N ARG A 224 -13.01 14.79 -16.42
CA ARG A 224 -12.10 13.97 -17.23
C ARG A 224 -11.23 14.79 -18.17
N GLU A 225 -11.77 15.87 -18.74
CA GLU A 225 -11.08 16.79 -19.65
C GLU A 225 -9.98 17.61 -18.96
N GLU A 226 -10.04 17.72 -17.64
CA GLU A 226 -9.11 18.49 -16.80
C GLU A 226 -8.01 17.61 -16.18
N PHE A 227 -7.96 16.31 -16.52
CA PHE A 227 -7.00 15.37 -15.94
C PHE A 227 -5.60 15.62 -16.49
N ASP A 228 -4.82 16.36 -15.76
CA ASP A 228 -3.39 16.54 -15.96
C ASP A 228 -2.64 16.08 -14.72
N ARG A 229 -1.69 15.17 -14.89
CA ARG A 229 -0.94 14.55 -13.79
C ARG A 229 -0.20 15.58 -12.94
N GLN A 230 0.44 16.58 -13.57
CA GLN A 230 1.20 17.60 -12.85
C GLN A 230 0.28 18.53 -12.06
N VAL A 231 -0.90 18.84 -12.61
CA VAL A 231 -1.92 19.65 -11.94
C VAL A 231 -2.49 18.87 -10.74
N ILE A 232 -2.83 17.60 -10.93
CA ILE A 232 -3.35 16.72 -9.87
C ILE A 232 -2.34 16.61 -8.72
N ASP A 233 -1.09 16.31 -9.03
CA ASP A 233 -0.01 16.18 -8.03
C ASP A 233 0.20 17.49 -7.27
N ARG A 234 0.14 18.65 -7.95
CA ARG A 234 0.25 19.97 -7.33
C ARG A 234 -0.90 20.25 -6.37
N ILE A 235 -2.15 19.90 -6.73
CA ILE A 235 -3.34 20.07 -5.87
C ILE A 235 -3.22 19.16 -4.64
N ILE A 236 -2.83 17.91 -4.82
CA ILE A 236 -2.64 16.94 -3.74
C ILE A 236 -1.60 17.42 -2.73
N ILE A 237 -0.44 17.89 -3.20
CA ILE A 237 0.67 18.36 -2.36
C ILE A 237 0.38 19.73 -1.74
N GLY A 238 -0.28 20.61 -2.48
CA GLY A 238 -0.71 21.92 -1.98
C GLY A 238 0.37 23.00 -1.95
N GLY A 239 1.22 23.09 -2.94
CA GLY A 239 2.22 24.17 -3.02
C GLY A 239 3.14 24.07 -4.24
N ASN A 240 3.87 25.18 -4.52
CA ASN A 240 4.87 25.30 -5.58
C ASN A 240 6.22 24.60 -5.25
N ARG A 241 6.20 23.38 -4.68
CA ARG A 241 7.43 22.58 -4.65
C ARG A 241 7.66 22.02 -6.04
N LYS A 242 8.78 22.41 -6.65
CA LYS A 242 9.26 21.87 -7.93
C LYS A 242 9.22 20.35 -7.81
N SER A 243 8.40 19.70 -8.63
CA SER A 243 8.45 18.26 -8.86
C SER A 243 9.90 17.84 -9.09
N GLY A 244 10.30 16.75 -8.43
CA GLY A 244 11.67 16.28 -8.43
C GLY A 244 12.28 16.31 -9.83
N ARG A 245 13.53 16.74 -9.93
CA ARG A 245 14.34 16.67 -11.13
C ARG A 245 14.19 15.28 -11.74
N GLU A 246 13.84 15.21 -13.01
CA GLU A 246 14.08 14.01 -13.82
C GLU A 246 15.55 13.61 -13.64
N ILE A 247 15.75 12.47 -13.03
CA ILE A 247 17.08 11.92 -12.79
C ILE A 247 17.55 11.40 -14.15
N THR A 248 18.41 12.15 -14.81
CA THR A 248 19.13 11.68 -15.98
C THR A 248 19.95 10.46 -15.58
N ARG A 249 19.64 9.30 -16.17
CA ARG A 249 20.40 8.07 -16.04
C ARG A 249 21.85 8.34 -16.47
N SER A 250 22.77 8.47 -15.53
CA SER A 250 24.19 8.36 -15.84
C SER A 250 24.53 6.86 -15.91
N GLN A 251 24.56 6.31 -17.11
CA GLN A 251 25.24 5.05 -17.40
C GLN A 251 26.76 5.28 -17.22
N ALA A 252 27.25 5.25 -16.00
CA ALA A 252 28.66 5.14 -15.75
C ALA A 252 29.06 3.66 -15.87
N GLU A 253 29.90 3.33 -16.82
CA GLU A 253 30.59 2.06 -16.98
C GLU A 253 31.22 1.63 -15.66
N ARG A 254 30.72 0.50 -15.09
CA ARG A 254 31.07 0.04 -13.74
C ARG A 254 31.88 -1.27 -13.78
N SER A 255 32.80 -1.42 -14.73
CA SER A 255 33.76 -2.50 -14.71
C SER A 255 34.87 -2.22 -13.67
N GLY A 256 34.93 -3.07 -12.63
CA GLY A 256 36.02 -3.06 -11.62
C GLY A 256 35.62 -2.74 -10.18
N ARG A 257 34.33 -2.67 -9.83
CA ARG A 257 33.89 -2.43 -8.43
C ARG A 257 33.87 -3.71 -7.62
N THR A 258 34.43 -3.63 -6.39
CA THR A 258 34.35 -4.72 -5.40
C THR A 258 32.89 -5.03 -5.07
N GLU A 259 32.48 -6.29 -5.15
CA GLU A 259 31.12 -6.73 -4.79
C GLU A 259 30.89 -6.54 -3.28
N LEU A 260 29.82 -5.83 -2.90
CA LEU A 260 29.34 -5.73 -1.54
C LEU A 260 28.59 -6.99 -1.12
N LEU A 261 27.69 -7.44 -1.99
CA LEU A 261 26.93 -8.68 -1.89
C LEU A 261 27.22 -9.52 -3.13
N ALA A 262 27.55 -10.80 -2.93
CA ALA A 262 27.67 -11.79 -4.00
C ALA A 262 26.86 -13.03 -3.66
N VAL A 263 25.90 -13.39 -4.48
CA VAL A 263 25.12 -14.62 -4.42
C VAL A 263 25.46 -15.44 -5.66
N ARG A 264 25.93 -16.67 -5.48
CA ARG A 264 26.45 -17.51 -6.58
C ARG A 264 25.82 -18.90 -6.53
N GLU A 265 25.05 -19.23 -7.55
CA GLU A 265 24.44 -20.53 -7.80
C GLU A 265 23.70 -21.12 -6.58
N VAL A 266 23.04 -20.25 -5.80
CA VAL A 266 22.37 -20.66 -4.58
C VAL A 266 21.11 -21.47 -4.88
N ARG A 267 21.07 -22.68 -4.28
CA ARG A 267 19.87 -23.50 -4.16
C ARG A 267 19.44 -23.58 -2.71
N ALA A 268 18.22 -23.26 -2.44
CA ALA A 268 17.66 -23.31 -1.10
C ALA A 268 16.12 -23.26 -1.18
N ARG A 269 15.42 -24.29 -0.74
CA ARG A 269 13.96 -24.37 -0.72
C ARG A 269 13.32 -24.08 -2.09
N GLU A 270 12.75 -22.87 -2.26
CA GLU A 270 12.11 -22.43 -3.49
C GLU A 270 13.09 -21.77 -4.49
N LEU A 271 14.33 -21.45 -4.05
CA LEU A 271 15.34 -20.82 -4.89
C LEU A 271 16.14 -21.86 -5.68
N ARG A 272 16.30 -21.62 -7.00
CA ARG A 272 16.92 -22.54 -7.95
C ARG A 272 18.03 -21.84 -8.73
N ASP A 273 19.29 -22.13 -8.41
CA ASP A 273 20.50 -21.62 -9.07
C ASP A 273 20.54 -20.07 -9.14
N VAL A 274 20.17 -19.42 -8.04
CA VAL A 274 20.11 -17.97 -7.94
C VAL A 274 21.49 -17.36 -7.92
N SER A 275 21.77 -16.44 -8.87
CA SER A 275 23.02 -15.71 -8.93
C SER A 275 22.77 -14.23 -9.21
N PHE A 276 23.27 -13.36 -8.33
CA PHE A 276 23.27 -11.91 -8.51
C PHE A 276 24.30 -11.26 -7.59
N HIS A 277 24.60 -9.99 -7.83
CA HIS A 277 25.49 -9.23 -6.97
C HIS A 277 24.98 -7.81 -6.78
N VAL A 278 25.47 -7.13 -5.74
CA VAL A 278 25.22 -5.71 -5.45
C VAL A 278 26.54 -5.04 -5.14
N CYS A 279 26.80 -3.92 -5.80
CA CYS A 279 27.98 -3.10 -5.53
C CYS A 279 27.68 -2.04 -4.45
N PRO A 280 28.72 -1.47 -3.80
CA PRO A 280 28.51 -0.34 -2.90
C PRO A 280 27.84 0.85 -3.60
N GLY A 281 26.77 1.37 -2.99
CA GLY A 281 25.98 2.48 -3.54
C GLY A 281 25.13 2.12 -4.77
N GLU A 282 24.81 0.85 -4.95
CA GLU A 282 23.96 0.38 -6.03
C GLU A 282 22.58 -0.02 -5.49
N VAL A 283 21.52 0.29 -6.24
CA VAL A 283 20.15 -0.17 -5.98
C VAL A 283 19.77 -1.21 -7.02
N VAL A 284 19.55 -2.44 -6.57
CA VAL A 284 19.17 -3.58 -7.41
C VAL A 284 17.72 -3.92 -7.15
N GLY A 285 16.88 -3.90 -8.19
CA GLY A 285 15.46 -4.20 -8.13
C GLY A 285 15.16 -5.65 -8.47
N PHE A 286 14.27 -6.27 -7.70
CA PHE A 286 13.69 -7.56 -8.00
C PHE A 286 12.19 -7.42 -8.30
N ILE A 287 11.82 -7.73 -9.55
CA ILE A 287 10.42 -7.84 -9.95
C ILE A 287 9.95 -9.24 -9.59
N HIS A 288 8.90 -9.35 -8.80
CA HIS A 288 8.35 -10.65 -8.43
C HIS A 288 6.81 -10.64 -8.55
N PRO A 289 6.23 -11.57 -9.32
CA PRO A 289 4.78 -11.72 -9.39
C PRO A 289 4.18 -12.40 -8.14
N GLU A 290 5.00 -13.11 -7.37
CA GLU A 290 4.60 -13.86 -6.18
C GLU A 290 5.45 -13.45 -4.97
N GLU A 291 4.83 -12.97 -3.88
CA GLU A 291 5.53 -12.55 -2.65
C GLU A 291 6.44 -13.62 -2.05
N THR A 292 6.16 -14.90 -2.29
CA THR A 292 6.90 -16.04 -1.72
C THR A 292 8.39 -15.97 -2.03
N TYR A 293 8.76 -15.68 -3.28
CA TYR A 293 10.17 -15.67 -3.69
C TYR A 293 10.96 -14.51 -3.12
N CYS A 294 10.35 -13.34 -2.96
CA CYS A 294 11.00 -12.21 -2.32
C CYS A 294 11.34 -12.51 -0.86
N ARG A 295 10.41 -13.14 -0.13
CA ARG A 295 10.64 -13.58 1.25
C ARG A 295 11.80 -14.57 1.35
N GLU A 296 11.94 -15.48 0.39
CA GLU A 296 13.07 -16.44 0.38
C GLU A 296 14.42 -15.72 0.12
N ILE A 297 14.47 -14.70 -0.76
CA ILE A 297 15.66 -13.84 -0.92
C ILE A 297 16.00 -13.12 0.41
N VAL A 298 15.00 -12.55 1.07
CA VAL A 298 15.20 -11.89 2.38
C VAL A 298 15.74 -12.86 3.41
N ARG A 299 15.17 -14.07 3.50
CA ARG A 299 15.59 -15.12 4.43
C ARG A 299 16.99 -15.65 4.11
N LEU A 300 17.34 -15.75 2.83
CA LEU A 300 18.70 -16.05 2.40
C LEU A 300 19.67 -14.98 2.91
N LEU A 301 19.39 -13.71 2.61
CA LEU A 301 20.28 -12.60 2.94
C LEU A 301 20.33 -12.29 4.44
N SER A 302 19.29 -12.65 5.20
CA SER A 302 19.29 -12.56 6.67
C SER A 302 19.99 -13.76 7.36
N GLY A 303 20.44 -14.75 6.61
CA GLY A 303 21.06 -15.96 7.14
C GLY A 303 20.10 -16.90 7.87
N GLU A 304 18.81 -16.80 7.59
CA GLU A 304 17.76 -17.67 8.16
C GLU A 304 17.48 -18.90 7.29
N LEU A 305 17.89 -18.86 6.02
CA LEU A 305 17.66 -19.93 5.07
C LEU A 305 18.89 -20.84 4.99
N LYS A 306 18.68 -22.14 5.15
CA LYS A 306 19.75 -23.14 4.96
C LYS A 306 19.99 -23.31 3.46
N VAL A 307 21.21 -23.03 3.03
CA VAL A 307 21.66 -23.19 1.65
C VAL A 307 22.02 -24.66 1.40
N GLU A 308 21.48 -25.24 0.33
CA GLU A 308 21.73 -26.63 -0.10
C GLU A 308 22.99 -26.71 -0.98
N SER A 309 23.17 -25.73 -1.88
CA SER A 309 24.35 -25.55 -2.72
C SER A 309 24.57 -24.09 -3.08
N GLY A 310 25.76 -23.75 -3.56
CA GLY A 310 26.16 -22.38 -3.85
C GLY A 310 26.68 -21.63 -2.62
N SER A 311 26.76 -20.29 -2.71
CA SER A 311 27.22 -19.46 -1.60
C SER A 311 26.71 -18.03 -1.70
N ALA A 312 26.50 -17.37 -0.54
CA ALA A 312 26.21 -15.96 -0.44
C ALA A 312 27.21 -15.26 0.48
N TRP A 313 27.70 -14.10 0.05
CA TRP A 313 28.75 -13.32 0.75
C TRP A 313 28.33 -11.87 0.89
N LEU A 314 28.35 -11.35 2.11
CA LEU A 314 28.11 -9.94 2.41
C LEU A 314 29.38 -9.32 3.02
N ALA A 315 29.92 -8.29 2.37
CA ALA A 315 31.12 -7.58 2.82
C ALA A 315 32.28 -8.50 3.19
N GLY A 316 32.52 -9.57 2.39
CA GLY A 316 33.57 -10.56 2.57
C GLY A 316 33.27 -11.63 3.62
N ARG A 317 32.05 -11.69 4.17
CA ARG A 317 31.63 -12.71 5.14
C ARG A 317 30.56 -13.60 4.55
N GLN A 318 30.66 -14.90 4.75
CA GLN A 318 29.69 -15.87 4.27
C GLN A 318 28.40 -15.80 5.08
N VAL A 319 27.26 -15.60 4.38
CA VAL A 319 25.95 -15.36 5.00
C VAL A 319 25.44 -16.61 5.73
N GLU A 320 25.60 -17.78 5.16
CA GLU A 320 25.11 -19.06 5.71
C GLU A 320 25.76 -19.43 7.04
N ARG A 321 26.93 -18.88 7.32
CA ARG A 321 27.68 -19.09 8.57
C ARG A 321 27.47 -17.98 9.60
N SER A 322 26.58 -17.04 9.32
CA SER A 322 26.35 -15.86 10.18
C SER A 322 25.65 -16.17 11.50
N GLY A 323 24.92 -17.27 11.59
CA GLY A 323 24.14 -17.63 12.78
C GLY A 323 22.81 -16.88 12.89
N GLY A 324 22.28 -16.42 11.76
CA GLY A 324 20.92 -15.85 11.62
C GLY A 324 20.85 -14.31 11.73
N ARG A 325 19.62 -13.78 11.65
CA ARG A 325 19.31 -12.34 11.53
C ARG A 325 20.02 -11.45 12.55
N LYS A 326 20.08 -11.85 13.82
CA LYS A 326 20.72 -11.05 14.87
C LYS A 326 22.19 -10.74 14.56
N ASN A 327 22.92 -11.70 14.04
CA ASN A 327 24.32 -11.50 13.68
C ASN A 327 24.45 -10.75 12.35
N MET A 328 23.51 -10.96 11.42
CA MET A 328 23.50 -10.22 10.15
C MET A 328 23.35 -8.71 10.34
N VAL A 329 22.56 -8.26 11.31
CA VAL A 329 22.48 -6.83 11.65
C VAL A 329 23.85 -6.28 12.05
N ARG A 330 24.63 -7.03 12.87
CA ARG A 330 26.01 -6.65 13.22
C ARG A 330 26.97 -6.62 12.03
N TYR A 331 26.65 -7.37 10.97
CA TYR A 331 27.42 -7.35 9.71
C TYR A 331 26.96 -6.24 8.75
N GLY A 332 26.00 -5.42 9.19
CA GLY A 332 25.50 -4.29 8.42
C GLY A 332 24.34 -4.65 7.48
N PHE A 333 23.53 -5.66 7.82
CA PHE A 333 22.29 -5.98 7.11
C PHE A 333 21.10 -5.26 7.74
N GLY A 334 20.32 -4.55 6.92
CA GLY A 334 19.05 -3.93 7.29
C GLY A 334 17.89 -4.50 6.48
N TYR A 335 16.69 -4.57 7.06
CA TYR A 335 15.50 -5.06 6.39
C TYR A 335 14.26 -4.25 6.73
N ILE A 336 13.48 -3.89 5.71
CA ILE A 336 12.24 -3.14 5.84
C ILE A 336 11.17 -3.81 4.96
N GLU A 337 10.19 -4.47 5.57
CA GLU A 337 9.01 -5.03 4.89
C GLU A 337 7.84 -4.03 4.93
N ASP A 338 7.44 -3.63 6.11
CA ASP A 338 6.41 -2.64 6.37
C ASP A 338 6.96 -1.65 7.39
N TYR A 339 6.98 -0.36 7.04
CA TYR A 339 7.53 0.65 7.94
C TYR A 339 6.83 0.67 9.31
N LYS A 340 5.52 0.38 9.37
CA LYS A 340 4.75 0.33 10.63
C LYS A 340 5.19 -0.84 11.50
N LYS A 341 5.43 -2.02 10.90
CA LYS A 341 5.90 -3.21 11.62
C LYS A 341 7.34 -3.06 12.12
N SER A 342 8.11 -2.19 11.49
CA SER A 342 9.49 -1.95 11.87
C SER A 342 9.67 -0.87 12.94
N LEU A 343 8.59 -0.27 13.41
CA LEU A 343 8.57 0.77 14.45
C LEU A 343 7.91 0.25 15.73
N PHE A 344 8.31 0.81 16.85
CA PHE A 344 7.72 0.59 18.17
C PHE A 344 6.79 1.75 18.51
N PRO A 345 5.46 1.59 18.40
CA PRO A 345 4.50 2.70 18.40
C PRO A 345 4.56 3.59 19.64
N LYS A 346 4.84 3.00 20.80
CA LYS A 346 4.87 3.68 22.11
C LYS A 346 6.20 4.34 22.45
N LEU A 347 7.28 3.93 21.78
CA LEU A 347 8.59 4.55 21.95
C LEU A 347 8.63 5.88 21.21
N ASP A 348 9.47 6.79 21.69
CA ASP A 348 9.67 8.08 21.04
C ASP A 348 10.48 7.97 19.73
N VAL A 349 10.65 9.09 19.05
CA VAL A 349 11.35 9.13 17.76
C VAL A 349 12.83 8.77 17.90
N ALA A 350 13.51 9.30 18.92
CA ALA A 350 14.94 9.06 19.13
C ALA A 350 15.20 7.59 19.45
N GLU A 351 14.39 6.98 20.31
CA GLU A 351 14.45 5.55 20.63
C GLU A 351 14.21 4.68 19.37
N ASN A 352 13.21 5.00 18.56
CA ASN A 352 12.93 4.28 17.30
C ASN A 352 14.08 4.38 16.28
N LEU A 353 14.78 5.51 16.24
CA LEU A 353 15.93 5.71 15.36
C LEU A 353 17.15 4.90 15.77
N THR A 354 17.39 4.73 17.07
CA THR A 354 18.63 4.16 17.61
C THR A 354 18.51 2.68 17.91
N ILE A 355 17.29 2.14 18.06
CA ILE A 355 17.04 0.76 18.48
C ILE A 355 17.71 -0.30 17.61
N ALA A 356 17.86 -0.07 16.30
CA ALA A 356 18.54 -1.00 15.40
C ALA A 356 20.05 -1.06 15.61
N GLY A 357 20.63 -0.02 16.23
CA GLY A 357 22.05 0.12 16.53
C GLY A 357 22.34 0.23 18.03
N LEU A 358 21.52 -0.35 18.90
CA LEU A 358 21.65 -0.24 20.36
C LEU A 358 23.05 -0.54 20.88
N GLU A 359 23.82 -1.42 20.24
CA GLU A 359 25.20 -1.74 20.63
C GLU A 359 26.13 -0.50 20.60
N TYR A 360 25.80 0.53 19.81
CA TYR A 360 26.54 1.80 19.75
C TYR A 360 26.10 2.79 20.81
N PHE A 361 24.84 2.70 21.27
CA PHE A 361 24.20 3.64 22.19
C PHE A 361 24.17 3.14 23.64
N ALA A 362 24.30 1.83 23.84
CA ALA A 362 24.27 1.16 25.14
C ALA A 362 25.52 0.29 25.36
N PRO A 363 26.77 0.85 25.39
CA PRO A 363 27.99 0.08 25.57
C PRO A 363 28.22 -0.30 27.05
N GLY A 364 27.23 -0.87 27.73
CA GLY A 364 27.30 -1.23 29.15
C GLY A 364 25.93 -1.35 29.78
N VAL A 365 25.75 -0.86 31.00
CA VAL A 365 24.50 -0.84 31.70
C VAL A 365 23.77 0.51 31.42
N GLY A 366 22.72 0.44 30.60
CA GLY A 366 21.84 1.60 30.28
C GLY A 366 22.14 2.28 28.93
N VAL A 367 21.14 2.95 28.42
CA VAL A 367 21.18 3.69 27.15
C VAL A 367 21.63 5.14 27.42
N ARG A 368 22.45 5.68 26.53
CA ARG A 368 22.92 7.07 26.63
C ARG A 368 21.92 8.02 25.94
N GLU A 369 20.83 8.37 26.61
CA GLU A 369 19.76 9.22 26.08
C GLU A 369 20.23 10.52 25.41
N LYS A 370 21.23 11.20 26.00
CA LYS A 370 21.81 12.43 25.41
C LYS A 370 22.49 12.16 24.07
N LEU A 371 23.09 10.97 23.89
CA LEU A 371 23.73 10.60 22.64
C LEU A 371 22.68 10.24 21.60
N GLU A 372 21.61 9.53 21.99
CA GLU A 372 20.48 9.23 21.10
C GLU A 372 19.83 10.52 20.59
N GLN A 373 19.55 11.45 21.46
CA GLN A 373 18.98 12.75 21.12
C GLN A 373 19.91 13.55 20.19
N ALA A 374 21.20 13.62 20.50
CA ALA A 374 22.17 14.31 19.66
C ALA A 374 22.23 13.74 18.24
N VAL A 375 22.28 12.40 18.12
CA VAL A 375 22.25 11.74 16.81
C VAL A 375 20.93 11.97 16.10
N ALA A 376 19.80 11.91 16.79
CA ALA A 376 18.50 12.17 16.19
C ALA A 376 18.35 13.61 15.68
N CYS A 377 18.95 14.59 16.37
CA CYS A 377 18.99 15.99 15.94
C CYS A 377 19.68 16.19 14.58
N ASP A 378 20.74 15.42 14.28
CA ASP A 378 21.43 15.48 12.99
C ASP A 378 20.55 15.06 11.79
N TYR A 379 19.47 14.34 12.06
CA TYR A 379 18.56 13.82 11.03
C TYR A 379 17.21 14.56 10.92
N LEU A 380 16.94 15.59 11.76
CA LEU A 380 15.65 16.29 11.80
C LEU A 380 15.12 16.71 10.42
N ALA A 381 16.00 17.30 9.60
CA ALA A 381 15.63 17.76 8.26
C ALA A 381 15.26 16.59 7.32
N LEU A 382 15.95 15.44 7.43
CA LEU A 382 15.69 14.23 6.63
C LEU A 382 14.44 13.50 7.11
N LEU A 383 14.11 13.61 8.39
CA LEU A 383 12.93 13.01 8.99
C LEU A 383 11.65 13.86 8.76
N ASP A 384 11.81 15.12 8.33
CA ASP A 384 10.71 16.10 8.19
C ASP A 384 9.97 16.34 9.52
N ILE A 385 10.75 16.46 10.61
CA ILE A 385 10.25 16.69 11.99
C ILE A 385 10.99 17.86 12.66
N ARG A 386 10.42 18.38 13.75
CA ARG A 386 11.04 19.40 14.59
C ARG A 386 11.69 18.76 15.81
N GLU A 387 12.63 19.45 16.44
CA GLU A 387 13.31 18.97 17.64
C GLU A 387 12.35 18.61 18.77
N GLU A 388 11.28 19.40 18.94
CA GLU A 388 10.23 19.16 19.94
C GLU A 388 9.44 17.86 19.73
N ASP A 389 9.44 17.31 18.50
CA ASP A 389 8.78 16.05 18.16
C ASP A 389 9.61 14.82 18.54
N LEU A 390 10.91 14.95 18.84
CA LEU A 390 11.81 13.82 19.13
C LEU A 390 11.37 12.96 20.32
N LYS A 391 10.75 13.58 21.33
CA LYS A 391 10.24 12.89 22.53
C LYS A 391 8.78 12.45 22.43
N ARG A 392 8.15 12.63 21.27
CA ARG A 392 6.77 12.20 21.08
C ARG A 392 6.73 10.73 20.68
N PRO A 393 5.72 9.95 21.15
CA PRO A 393 5.48 8.62 20.65
C PRO A 393 5.34 8.61 19.12
N ILE A 394 6.06 7.72 18.44
CA ILE A 394 6.13 7.71 16.97
C ILE A 394 4.75 7.56 16.31
N GLU A 395 3.81 6.86 16.95
CA GLU A 395 2.44 6.68 16.44
C GLU A 395 1.65 7.99 16.32
N THR A 396 2.07 9.07 17.03
CA THR A 396 1.40 10.38 16.99
C THR A 396 1.85 11.23 15.79
N LEU A 397 2.91 10.84 15.11
CA LEU A 397 3.45 11.58 13.97
C LEU A 397 2.80 11.16 12.65
N SER A 398 3.00 11.98 11.61
CA SER A 398 2.49 11.67 10.26
C SER A 398 3.08 10.37 9.72
N HIS A 399 2.35 9.68 8.84
CA HIS A 399 2.83 8.46 8.19
C HIS A 399 4.15 8.66 7.43
N ARG A 400 4.37 9.86 6.86
CA ARG A 400 5.62 10.22 6.21
C ARG A 400 6.79 10.27 7.20
N CYS A 401 6.60 10.92 8.36
CA CYS A 401 7.63 10.94 9.41
C CYS A 401 7.93 9.53 9.91
N GLN A 402 6.90 8.71 10.15
CA GLN A 402 7.06 7.31 10.54
C GLN A 402 7.87 6.52 9.51
N LEU A 403 7.57 6.67 8.21
CA LEU A 403 8.34 6.04 7.14
C LEU A 403 9.80 6.50 7.15
N ASN A 404 10.05 7.81 7.26
CA ASN A 404 11.40 8.34 7.32
C ASN A 404 12.19 7.76 8.49
N VAL A 405 11.60 7.70 9.69
CA VAL A 405 12.25 7.07 10.86
C VAL A 405 12.56 5.59 10.58
N ALA A 406 11.66 4.83 9.98
CA ALA A 406 11.87 3.43 9.64
C ALA A 406 13.00 3.23 8.60
N LEU A 407 13.19 4.17 7.69
CA LEU A 407 14.25 4.16 6.69
C LEU A 407 15.61 4.53 7.31
N TYR A 408 15.68 5.71 7.95
CA TYR A 408 16.95 6.28 8.42
C TYR A 408 17.54 5.58 9.64
N LYS A 409 16.76 4.84 10.44
CA LYS A 409 17.30 4.02 11.53
C LYS A 409 18.38 3.03 11.08
N TRP A 410 18.29 2.52 9.84
CA TRP A 410 19.29 1.61 9.31
C TRP A 410 20.60 2.31 8.92
N ILE A 411 20.51 3.59 8.53
CA ILE A 411 21.70 4.43 8.34
C ILE A 411 22.44 4.61 9.69
N ILE A 412 21.68 4.94 10.72
CA ILE A 412 22.20 5.12 12.10
C ILE A 412 22.77 3.80 12.65
N ALA A 413 22.13 2.68 12.32
CA ALA A 413 22.65 1.34 12.65
C ALA A 413 23.84 0.90 11.78
N ARG A 414 24.39 1.79 10.93
CA ARG A 414 25.54 1.55 10.04
C ARG A 414 25.34 0.39 9.07
N ALA A 415 24.12 0.23 8.55
CA ALA A 415 23.84 -0.77 7.54
C ALA A 415 24.70 -0.54 6.29
N ARG A 416 25.24 -1.63 5.73
CA ARG A 416 25.96 -1.66 4.44
C ARG A 416 25.05 -2.12 3.30
N LEU A 417 24.13 -3.02 3.62
CA LEU A 417 23.10 -3.53 2.71
C LEU A 417 21.73 -3.37 3.35
N ILE A 418 20.79 -2.78 2.63
CA ILE A 418 19.40 -2.65 3.07
C ILE A 418 18.51 -3.39 2.07
N VAL A 419 17.68 -4.30 2.57
CA VAL A 419 16.66 -4.97 1.78
C VAL A 419 15.31 -4.33 2.07
N MET A 420 14.64 -3.89 1.03
CA MET A 420 13.35 -3.21 1.06
C MET A 420 12.32 -4.06 0.33
N ASP A 421 11.19 -4.37 0.98
CA ASP A 421 10.14 -5.19 0.41
C ASP A 421 8.85 -4.37 0.27
N ASN A 422 8.44 -4.14 -0.99
CA ASN A 422 7.17 -3.54 -1.39
C ASN A 422 6.80 -2.22 -0.68
N LEU A 423 7.80 -1.35 -0.40
CA LEU A 423 7.59 -0.11 0.36
C LEU A 423 6.73 0.95 -0.36
N PHE A 424 6.58 0.87 -1.69
CA PHE A 424 5.68 1.76 -2.42
C PHE A 424 4.21 1.35 -2.33
N SER A 425 3.91 0.15 -1.87
CA SER A 425 2.54 -0.31 -1.73
C SER A 425 1.77 0.55 -0.75
N GLY A 426 0.62 1.08 -1.20
CA GLY A 426 -0.26 1.93 -0.38
C GLY A 426 0.33 3.25 0.10
N THR A 427 1.50 3.66 -0.43
CA THR A 427 2.11 4.97 -0.13
C THR A 427 1.55 6.05 -1.04
N ASP A 428 1.45 7.27 -0.52
CA ASP A 428 1.11 8.45 -1.29
C ASP A 428 2.36 9.06 -1.99
N ILE A 429 2.14 10.09 -2.80
CA ILE A 429 3.21 10.72 -3.58
C ILE A 429 4.33 11.30 -2.72
N LEU A 430 4.03 11.86 -1.53
CA LEU A 430 5.05 12.39 -0.64
C LEU A 430 5.90 11.29 -0.01
N MET A 431 5.26 10.19 0.38
CA MET A 431 5.96 9.02 0.91
C MET A 431 6.86 8.37 -0.15
N ARG A 432 6.40 8.26 -1.41
CA ARG A 432 7.23 7.77 -2.50
C ARG A 432 8.44 8.66 -2.76
N ASN A 433 8.27 9.98 -2.69
CA ASN A 433 9.38 10.92 -2.80
C ASN A 433 10.38 10.74 -1.65
N SER A 434 9.91 10.51 -0.41
CA SER A 434 10.79 10.19 0.72
C SER A 434 11.60 8.91 0.49
N VAL A 435 10.99 7.87 -0.07
CA VAL A 435 11.75 6.64 -0.43
C VAL A 435 12.81 6.94 -1.48
N ARG A 436 12.50 7.73 -2.53
CA ARG A 436 13.47 8.12 -3.55
C ARG A 436 14.62 8.94 -2.96
N GLU A 437 14.32 9.94 -2.14
CA GLU A 437 15.31 10.77 -1.43
C GLU A 437 16.22 9.90 -0.55
N PHE A 438 15.64 8.93 0.15
CA PHE A 438 16.40 7.97 0.94
C PHE A 438 17.32 7.08 0.08
N LEU A 439 16.84 6.56 -1.06
CA LEU A 439 17.65 5.74 -1.95
C LEU A 439 18.85 6.52 -2.49
N GLU A 440 18.66 7.78 -2.91
CA GLU A 440 19.78 8.65 -3.34
C GLU A 440 20.75 8.93 -2.18
N PHE A 441 20.24 9.14 -0.97
CA PHE A 441 21.08 9.30 0.22
C PHE A 441 21.88 8.04 0.51
N ALA A 442 21.26 6.85 0.46
CA ALA A 442 21.94 5.57 0.66
C ALA A 442 23.03 5.33 -0.40
N LYS A 443 22.75 5.61 -1.68
CA LYS A 443 23.74 5.56 -2.78
C LYS A 443 24.94 6.44 -2.49
N SER A 444 24.72 7.69 -2.05
CA SER A 444 25.80 8.65 -1.76
C SER A 444 26.71 8.19 -0.61
N ARG A 445 26.20 7.34 0.29
CA ARG A 445 26.93 6.75 1.42
C ARG A 445 27.57 5.40 1.09
N GLY A 446 27.46 4.92 -0.15
CA GLY A 446 27.98 3.62 -0.56
C GLY A 446 27.19 2.43 0.00
N ILE A 447 25.95 2.64 0.43
CA ILE A 447 25.08 1.58 0.94
C ILE A 447 24.41 0.89 -0.25
N GLY A 448 24.54 -0.45 -0.35
CA GLY A 448 23.84 -1.25 -1.33
C GLY A 448 22.37 -1.43 -0.93
N VAL A 449 21.48 -1.43 -1.91
CA VAL A 449 20.05 -1.68 -1.65
C VAL A 449 19.53 -2.78 -2.58
N VAL A 450 18.82 -3.73 -2.00
CA VAL A 450 17.98 -4.70 -2.73
C VAL A 450 16.54 -4.29 -2.54
N TYR A 451 15.85 -3.96 -3.63
CA TYR A 451 14.47 -3.51 -3.59
C TYR A 451 13.54 -4.47 -4.33
N CYS A 452 12.66 -5.11 -3.60
CA CYS A 452 11.67 -6.04 -4.12
C CYS A 452 10.31 -5.35 -4.30
N SER A 453 9.68 -5.51 -5.45
CA SER A 453 8.32 -5.01 -5.72
C SER A 453 7.67 -5.79 -6.87
N PRO A 454 6.34 -6.00 -6.85
CA PRO A 454 5.61 -6.53 -8.00
C PRO A 454 5.47 -5.50 -9.14
N ASN A 455 5.77 -4.22 -8.89
CA ASN A 455 5.56 -3.13 -9.83
C ASN A 455 6.86 -2.74 -10.55
N GLU A 456 7.01 -3.20 -11.79
CA GLU A 456 8.18 -2.95 -12.63
C GLU A 456 8.42 -1.44 -12.87
N SER A 457 7.37 -0.66 -13.12
CA SER A 457 7.53 0.77 -13.43
C SER A 457 8.08 1.58 -12.24
N GLU A 458 7.74 1.16 -11.03
CA GLU A 458 8.28 1.75 -9.80
C GLU A 458 9.77 1.42 -9.64
N LEU A 459 10.13 0.15 -9.79
CA LEU A 459 11.54 -0.29 -9.71
C LEU A 459 12.39 0.37 -10.80
N ALA A 460 11.90 0.41 -12.04
CA ALA A 460 12.59 1.05 -13.16
C ALA A 460 12.89 2.54 -12.92
N SER A 461 12.10 3.21 -12.07
CA SER A 461 12.30 4.63 -11.75
C SER A 461 13.39 4.90 -10.71
N VAL A 462 13.83 3.90 -9.94
CA VAL A 462 14.74 4.08 -8.80
C VAL A 462 15.94 3.11 -8.77
N CYS A 463 15.85 1.97 -9.47
CA CYS A 463 16.90 0.94 -9.47
C CYS A 463 17.91 1.16 -10.59
N ASP A 464 19.17 0.81 -10.31
CA ASP A 464 20.27 0.84 -11.29
C ASP A 464 20.23 -0.40 -12.20
N ARG A 465 19.81 -1.55 -11.67
CA ARG A 465 19.62 -2.83 -12.38
C ARG A 465 18.34 -3.51 -11.92
N LEU A 466 17.73 -4.29 -12.84
CA LEU A 466 16.53 -5.05 -12.59
C LEU A 466 16.77 -6.53 -12.84
N TYR A 467 16.22 -7.33 -11.95
CA TYR A 467 16.10 -8.79 -12.10
C TYR A 467 14.63 -9.20 -12.01
N GLU A 468 14.28 -10.20 -12.79
CA GLU A 468 12.98 -10.87 -12.64
C GLU A 468 13.17 -12.13 -11.81
N LEU A 469 12.34 -12.32 -10.78
CA LEU A 469 12.35 -13.47 -9.89
C LEU A 469 11.06 -14.28 -10.13
N ALA A 470 11.16 -15.34 -10.94
CA ALA A 470 10.04 -16.19 -11.28
C ALA A 470 10.45 -17.66 -11.15
N GLU A 471 9.55 -18.51 -10.65
CA GLU A 471 9.75 -19.96 -10.47
C GLU A 471 11.05 -20.31 -9.71
N GLY A 472 11.47 -19.45 -8.80
CA GLY A 472 12.68 -19.61 -8.00
C GLY A 472 13.99 -19.29 -8.72
N LYS A 473 13.93 -18.75 -9.96
CA LYS A 473 15.11 -18.37 -10.76
C LYS A 473 15.20 -16.86 -10.90
N VAL A 474 16.43 -16.37 -11.03
CA VAL A 474 16.73 -14.96 -11.27
C VAL A 474 17.22 -14.80 -12.70
N SER A 475 16.59 -13.89 -13.46
CA SER A 475 17.00 -13.47 -14.80
C SER A 475 17.24 -11.98 -14.86
N SER A 476 18.30 -11.53 -15.54
CA SER A 476 18.57 -10.12 -15.78
C SER A 476 17.61 -9.56 -16.83
N ARG A 477 17.08 -8.38 -16.58
CA ARG A 477 16.22 -7.61 -17.50
C ARG A 477 16.92 -6.38 -18.08
#